data_6b5f26579f4edba1a4bfeefdf35690b9
#
_entry.id   6b5f26579f4edba1a4bfeefdf35690b9
#
_cell.length_a   1.000
_cell.length_b   1.000
_cell.length_c   1.000
_cell.angle_alpha   90.00
_cell.angle_beta   90.00
_cell.angle_gamma   90.00
#
_symmetry.space_group_name_H-M   'P 1'
#
loop_
_entity.id
_entity.type
_entity.pdbx_description
1 polymer ?
#
loop_
_entity_poly.entity_id
_entity_poly.type
_entity_poly.pdbx_seq_one_letter_code
_entity_poly.pdbx_strand_id
1 'polypeptide(L)'
;MTGKLPLVFCALAALLTGCASVQPTRFYTMSPATAPAATAPAVYSLSVGPVWVPAAVDRPQIVVQTGPNQVLIAEFDRWAEPLKEAIPRVVVENLSLMLGAQDIAIFPQSGSADASYRITIDILRFESLPGKAAIVDARWTVRSTKDEKTGSGRAKITETVRAEGYPELVAAHSRALEQVSGQIARTVRDMAGSKP
;
A
#
# COMPACT_ATOMS: atom_id res chain seq x y z
N MET A 1 42.07 -45.49 -36.32
CA MET A 1 42.00 -44.25 -35.48
C MET A 1 40.60 -43.64 -35.56
N THR A 2 39.52 -44.35 -35.21
CA THR A 2 38.12 -43.90 -35.48
C THR A 2 37.19 -43.97 -34.25
N GLY A 3 37.74 -44.12 -33.05
CA GLY A 3 36.88 -44.34 -31.84
C GLY A 3 36.66 -43.15 -30.91
N LYS A 4 37.27 -41.97 -31.12
CA LYS A 4 37.22 -40.86 -30.16
C LYS A 4 36.25 -39.75 -30.55
N LEU A 5 35.80 -39.67 -31.82
CA LEU A 5 34.94 -38.62 -32.31
C LEU A 5 33.48 -38.64 -31.75
N PRO A 6 32.83 -39.83 -31.61
CA PRO A 6 31.47 -39.87 -31.06
C PRO A 6 31.41 -39.54 -29.56
N LEU A 7 32.47 -39.83 -28.81
CA LEU A 7 32.49 -39.54 -27.34
C LEU A 7 32.61 -38.06 -27.07
N VAL A 8 33.33 -37.30 -27.87
CA VAL A 8 33.46 -35.84 -27.75
C VAL A 8 32.14 -35.13 -28.13
N PHE A 9 31.40 -35.67 -29.10
CA PHE A 9 30.09 -35.10 -29.49
C PHE A 9 29.02 -35.33 -28.45
N CYS A 10 28.99 -36.48 -27.77
CA CYS A 10 28.09 -36.73 -26.61
C CYS A 10 28.43 -35.87 -25.42
N ALA A 11 29.70 -35.62 -25.11
CA ALA A 11 30.11 -34.74 -24.03
C ALA A 11 29.76 -33.28 -24.26
N LEU A 12 29.83 -32.80 -25.51
CA LEU A 12 29.46 -31.45 -25.86
C LEU A 12 27.94 -31.21 -25.84
N ALA A 13 27.13 -32.21 -26.20
CA ALA A 13 25.69 -32.19 -26.14
C ALA A 13 25.13 -32.14 -24.69
N ALA A 14 25.83 -32.75 -23.75
CA ALA A 14 25.45 -32.73 -22.33
C ALA A 14 25.64 -31.38 -21.62
N LEU A 15 26.44 -30.48 -22.20
CA LEU A 15 26.68 -29.15 -21.65
C LEU A 15 25.58 -28.11 -22.04
N LEU A 16 24.65 -28.46 -22.91
CA LEU A 16 23.60 -27.54 -23.41
C LEU A 16 22.25 -27.67 -22.68
N THR A 17 22.10 -28.58 -21.73
CA THR A 17 20.85 -28.78 -20.97
C THR A 17 20.75 -27.94 -19.70
N GLY A 18 21.40 -26.80 -19.66
CA GLY A 18 21.17 -25.78 -18.62
C GLY A 18 19.84 -25.08 -18.84
N CYS A 19 18.71 -25.71 -18.49
CA CYS A 19 17.44 -25.00 -18.34
C CYS A 19 17.59 -24.00 -17.20
N ALA A 20 17.87 -22.73 -17.54
CA ALA A 20 17.70 -21.64 -16.59
C ALA A 20 16.22 -21.59 -16.23
N SER A 21 15.84 -22.10 -15.05
CA SER A 21 14.49 -21.92 -14.52
C SER A 21 14.29 -20.45 -14.25
N VAL A 22 13.52 -19.78 -15.11
CA VAL A 22 13.14 -18.38 -14.92
C VAL A 22 12.24 -18.33 -13.69
N GLN A 23 12.68 -17.64 -12.65
CA GLN A 23 11.86 -17.44 -11.45
C GLN A 23 10.59 -16.64 -11.83
N PRO A 24 9.38 -17.15 -11.55
CA PRO A 24 8.15 -16.44 -11.91
C PRO A 24 8.01 -15.16 -11.10
N THR A 25 7.58 -14.09 -11.75
CA THR A 25 7.23 -12.85 -11.07
C THR A 25 5.96 -13.05 -10.24
N ARG A 26 5.98 -12.59 -9.00
CA ARG A 26 4.87 -12.61 -8.05
C ARG A 26 4.33 -11.21 -7.87
N PHE A 27 3.01 -11.10 -7.85
CA PHE A 27 2.32 -9.82 -7.67
C PHE A 27 1.56 -9.81 -6.36
N TYR A 28 1.59 -8.66 -5.68
CA TYR A 28 1.00 -8.48 -4.36
C TYR A 28 0.07 -7.28 -4.37
N THR A 29 -1.05 -7.39 -3.66
CA THR A 29 -2.00 -6.31 -3.44
C THR A 29 -2.24 -6.11 -1.95
N MET A 30 -2.40 -4.87 -1.52
CA MET A 30 -2.81 -4.55 -0.16
C MET A 30 -4.32 -4.74 -0.01
N SER A 31 -4.73 -5.21 1.15
CA SER A 31 -6.12 -5.48 1.50
C SER A 31 -6.64 -4.46 2.52
N PRO A 32 -7.93 -4.15 2.51
CA PRO A 32 -8.54 -3.35 3.56
C PRO A 32 -8.61 -4.11 4.89
N ALA A 33 -8.97 -3.38 5.95
CA ALA A 33 -9.25 -3.95 7.25
C ALA A 33 -10.37 -5.00 7.18
N THR A 34 -10.27 -6.00 8.07
CA THR A 34 -11.34 -6.97 8.31
C THR A 34 -12.22 -6.57 9.49
N ALA A 35 -12.12 -5.32 9.95
CA ALA A 35 -12.87 -4.81 11.09
C ALA A 35 -14.39 -4.81 10.81
N PRO A 36 -15.22 -4.99 11.86
CA PRO A 36 -16.67 -4.86 11.71
C PRO A 36 -17.03 -3.44 11.25
N ALA A 37 -18.00 -3.37 10.32
CA ALA A 37 -18.50 -2.11 9.81
C ALA A 37 -19.11 -1.25 10.94
N ALA A 38 -19.07 0.06 10.77
CA ALA A 38 -19.74 0.99 11.67
C ALA A 38 -21.23 0.66 11.78
N THR A 39 -21.78 0.78 13.01
CA THR A 39 -23.18 0.42 13.31
C THR A 39 -24.20 1.41 12.76
N ALA A 40 -23.76 2.61 12.38
CA ALA A 40 -24.62 3.65 11.80
C ALA A 40 -23.99 4.26 10.55
N PRO A 41 -24.75 4.46 9.47
CA PRO A 41 -24.23 5.09 8.26
C PRO A 41 -23.91 6.57 8.51
N ALA A 42 -22.79 7.03 7.96
CA ALA A 42 -22.44 8.44 7.95
C ALA A 42 -23.33 9.22 6.97
N VAL A 43 -23.72 10.44 7.36
CA VAL A 43 -24.52 11.37 6.53
C VAL A 43 -23.66 12.34 5.71
N TYR A 44 -22.37 12.09 5.58
CA TYR A 44 -21.43 12.93 4.84
C TYR A 44 -20.68 12.14 3.80
N SER A 45 -20.33 12.80 2.72
CA SER A 45 -19.52 12.24 1.63
C SER A 45 -18.06 12.62 1.79
N LEU A 46 -17.16 11.75 1.31
CA LEU A 46 -15.72 11.92 1.41
C LEU A 46 -15.06 11.86 0.03
N SER A 47 -13.99 12.61 -0.15
CA SER A 47 -13.07 12.48 -1.27
C SER A 47 -11.66 12.22 -0.73
N VAL A 48 -11.04 11.13 -1.17
CA VAL A 48 -9.68 10.75 -0.76
C VAL A 48 -8.71 10.99 -1.91
N GLY A 49 -7.73 11.81 -1.66
CA GLY A 49 -6.67 12.18 -2.59
C GLY A 49 -6.57 13.69 -2.82
N PRO A 50 -5.47 14.11 -3.45
CA PRO A 50 -4.35 13.30 -3.91
C PRO A 50 -3.57 12.62 -2.78
N VAL A 51 -2.90 11.50 -3.14
CA VAL A 51 -1.97 10.79 -2.26
C VAL A 51 -0.57 10.90 -2.85
N TRP A 52 0.36 11.45 -2.07
CA TRP A 52 1.78 11.51 -2.46
C TRP A 52 2.55 10.37 -1.82
N VAL A 53 3.41 9.74 -2.62
CA VAL A 53 4.24 8.60 -2.22
C VAL A 53 5.70 8.93 -2.51
N PRO A 54 6.65 8.56 -1.64
CA PRO A 54 8.08 8.80 -1.90
C PRO A 54 8.53 8.13 -3.20
N ALA A 55 9.23 8.87 -4.07
CA ALA A 55 9.69 8.38 -5.37
C ALA A 55 10.55 7.10 -5.29
N ALA A 56 11.25 6.90 -4.18
CA ALA A 56 12.08 5.71 -3.97
C ALA A 56 11.26 4.41 -3.97
N VAL A 57 10.00 4.46 -3.56
CA VAL A 57 9.10 3.29 -3.47
C VAL A 57 7.95 3.32 -4.48
N ASP A 58 7.74 4.45 -5.19
CA ASP A 58 6.72 4.59 -6.24
C ASP A 58 7.19 3.90 -7.54
N ARG A 59 7.24 2.58 -7.48
CA ARG A 59 7.66 1.68 -8.56
C ARG A 59 6.96 0.32 -8.46
N PRO A 60 6.91 -0.45 -9.57
CA PRO A 60 6.29 -1.77 -9.55
C PRO A 60 6.95 -2.76 -8.58
N GLN A 61 8.28 -2.72 -8.45
CA GLN A 61 9.01 -3.64 -7.58
C GLN A 61 8.87 -3.25 -6.11
N ILE A 62 8.72 -4.25 -5.24
CA ILE A 62 8.80 -4.02 -3.80
C ILE A 62 10.23 -3.64 -3.45
N VAL A 63 10.39 -2.52 -2.76
CA VAL A 63 11.68 -2.04 -2.24
C VAL A 63 11.80 -2.47 -0.79
N VAL A 64 12.83 -3.24 -0.46
CA VAL A 64 13.08 -3.71 0.90
C VAL A 64 14.34 -3.10 1.48
N GLN A 65 14.30 -2.73 2.74
CA GLN A 65 15.45 -2.18 3.46
C GLN A 65 16.32 -3.32 3.99
N THR A 66 17.58 -3.32 3.59
CA THR A 66 18.59 -4.32 3.99
C THR A 66 19.60 -3.78 5.01
N GLY A 67 19.66 -2.46 5.17
CA GLY A 67 20.53 -1.76 6.11
C GLY A 67 20.09 -0.32 6.34
N PRO A 68 20.75 0.42 7.22
CA PRO A 68 20.36 1.80 7.58
C PRO A 68 20.24 2.75 6.37
N ASN A 69 21.10 2.57 5.36
CA ASN A 69 21.15 3.40 4.15
C ASN A 69 21.18 2.53 2.89
N GLN A 70 20.66 1.30 2.97
CA GLN A 70 20.71 0.35 1.86
C GLN A 70 19.33 -0.27 1.62
N VAL A 71 18.96 -0.31 0.36
CA VAL A 71 17.74 -0.96 -0.11
C VAL A 71 18.06 -1.98 -1.19
N LEU A 72 17.24 -3.01 -1.28
CA LEU A 72 17.18 -3.96 -2.37
C LEU A 72 15.86 -3.78 -3.12
N ILE A 73 15.93 -3.76 -4.43
CA ILE A 73 14.77 -3.79 -5.31
C ILE A 73 14.45 -5.24 -5.63
N ALA A 74 13.27 -5.72 -5.21
CA ALA A 74 12.86 -7.10 -5.41
C ALA A 74 12.48 -7.33 -6.88
N GLU A 75 13.34 -7.99 -7.63
CA GLU A 75 13.18 -8.14 -9.09
C GLU A 75 11.90 -8.89 -9.46
N PHE A 76 11.57 -9.94 -8.70
CA PHE A 76 10.46 -10.86 -8.97
C PHE A 76 9.26 -10.68 -8.05
N ASP A 77 9.30 -9.73 -7.10
CA ASP A 77 8.21 -9.43 -6.17
C ASP A 77 7.74 -8.01 -6.39
N ARG A 78 6.52 -7.87 -6.89
CA ARG A 78 6.00 -6.59 -7.41
C ARG A 78 4.62 -6.26 -6.82
N TRP A 79 4.35 -4.99 -6.68
CA TRP A 79 2.99 -4.50 -6.47
C TRP A 79 2.15 -4.80 -7.71
N ALA A 80 0.90 -5.24 -7.51
CA ALA A 80 -0.05 -5.51 -8.60
C ALA A 80 -0.56 -4.21 -9.26
N GLU A 81 -0.48 -3.11 -8.52
CA GLU A 81 -0.88 -1.76 -8.95
C GLU A 81 0.09 -0.72 -8.36
N PRO A 82 0.25 0.47 -8.94
CA PRO A 82 1.08 1.53 -8.38
C PRO A 82 0.65 1.91 -6.97
N LEU A 83 1.60 2.15 -6.04
CA LEU A 83 1.29 2.49 -4.65
C LEU A 83 0.40 3.74 -4.52
N LYS A 84 0.56 4.72 -5.41
CA LYS A 84 -0.27 5.93 -5.46
C LYS A 84 -1.74 5.64 -5.81
N GLU A 85 -2.05 4.47 -6.35
CA GLU A 85 -3.41 3.99 -6.64
C GLU A 85 -3.89 3.00 -5.57
N ALA A 86 -3.01 2.10 -5.13
CA ALA A 86 -3.32 1.12 -4.09
C ALA A 86 -3.65 1.76 -2.73
N ILE A 87 -2.85 2.75 -2.30
CA ILE A 87 -3.02 3.38 -1.00
C ILE A 87 -4.39 4.08 -0.87
N PRO A 88 -4.80 5.00 -1.79
CA PRO A 88 -6.11 5.63 -1.68
C PRO A 88 -7.25 4.62 -1.77
N ARG A 89 -7.15 3.57 -2.59
CA ARG A 89 -8.14 2.50 -2.65
C ARG A 89 -8.33 1.82 -1.28
N VAL A 90 -7.25 1.38 -0.66
CA VAL A 90 -7.28 0.73 0.67
C VAL A 90 -7.81 1.69 1.74
N VAL A 91 -7.40 2.95 1.71
CA VAL A 91 -7.88 3.97 2.66
C VAL A 91 -9.38 4.21 2.49
N VAL A 92 -9.89 4.31 1.26
CA VAL A 92 -11.32 4.46 0.98
C VAL A 92 -12.12 3.29 1.56
N GLU A 93 -11.69 2.07 1.30
CA GLU A 93 -12.35 0.87 1.82
C GLU A 93 -12.32 0.82 3.36
N ASN A 94 -11.19 1.16 3.98
CA ASN A 94 -11.08 1.26 5.43
C ASN A 94 -12.00 2.34 6.02
N LEU A 95 -12.03 3.53 5.42
CA LEU A 95 -12.89 4.62 5.88
C LEU A 95 -14.37 4.28 5.71
N SER A 96 -14.75 3.60 4.62
CA SER A 96 -16.11 3.10 4.42
C SER A 96 -16.55 2.19 5.56
N LEU A 97 -15.71 1.22 5.91
CA LEU A 97 -15.97 0.30 7.03
C LEU A 97 -16.03 1.03 8.38
N MET A 98 -15.04 1.88 8.66
CA MET A 98 -14.89 2.53 9.97
C MET A 98 -15.92 3.64 10.22
N LEU A 99 -16.35 4.35 9.20
CA LEU A 99 -17.27 5.49 9.29
C LEU A 99 -18.71 5.14 8.91
N GLY A 100 -18.92 3.99 8.25
CA GLY A 100 -20.21 3.68 7.64
C GLY A 100 -20.56 4.61 6.46
N ALA A 101 -19.56 5.29 5.90
CA ALA A 101 -19.75 6.20 4.79
C ALA A 101 -19.87 5.40 3.48
N GLN A 102 -21.00 5.57 2.78
CA GLN A 102 -21.25 4.88 1.51
C GLN A 102 -20.81 5.72 0.31
N ASP A 103 -20.74 7.03 0.48
CA ASP A 103 -20.33 7.98 -0.57
C ASP A 103 -18.89 8.44 -0.33
N ILE A 104 -17.94 7.62 -0.80
CA ILE A 104 -16.51 7.94 -0.77
C ILE A 104 -15.94 7.79 -2.18
N ALA A 105 -15.44 8.89 -2.74
CA ALA A 105 -14.78 8.92 -4.04
C ALA A 105 -13.25 9.02 -3.90
N ILE A 106 -12.53 8.42 -4.84
CA ILE A 106 -11.08 8.66 -5.01
C ILE A 106 -10.92 9.87 -5.93
N PHE A 107 -10.15 10.88 -5.49
CA PHE A 107 -9.82 12.03 -6.34
C PHE A 107 -8.86 11.59 -7.48
N PRO A 108 -9.06 12.06 -8.74
CA PRO A 108 -10.06 13.02 -9.23
C PRO A 108 -11.31 12.38 -9.87
N GLN A 109 -11.72 11.20 -9.44
CA GLN A 109 -12.86 10.49 -10.02
C GLN A 109 -14.19 11.22 -9.81
N SER A 110 -15.21 10.80 -10.58
CA SER A 110 -16.58 11.33 -10.47
C SER A 110 -17.09 11.29 -9.03
N GLY A 111 -17.79 12.32 -8.59
CA GLY A 111 -18.29 12.45 -7.21
C GLY A 111 -17.31 13.10 -6.23
N SER A 112 -16.00 13.12 -6.54
CA SER A 112 -15.02 13.72 -5.64
C SER A 112 -15.16 15.25 -5.49
N ALA A 113 -15.77 15.92 -6.46
CA ALA A 113 -15.96 17.37 -6.45
C ALA A 113 -17.00 17.84 -5.40
N ASP A 114 -18.04 17.03 -5.17
CA ASP A 114 -19.18 17.37 -4.31
C ASP A 114 -19.05 16.80 -2.88
N ALA A 115 -17.90 16.22 -2.55
CA ALA A 115 -17.65 15.63 -1.25
C ALA A 115 -17.72 16.67 -0.13
N SER A 116 -18.36 16.33 1.00
CA SER A 116 -18.46 17.16 2.20
C SER A 116 -17.09 17.40 2.85
N TYR A 117 -16.21 16.41 2.77
CA TYR A 117 -14.85 16.48 3.27
C TYR A 117 -13.86 15.97 2.22
N ARG A 118 -12.77 16.69 2.04
CA ARG A 118 -11.64 16.29 1.20
C ARG A 118 -10.46 15.91 2.06
N ILE A 119 -9.89 14.73 1.79
CA ILE A 119 -8.77 14.15 2.53
C ILE A 119 -7.57 14.08 1.60
N THR A 120 -6.51 14.80 1.93
CA THR A 120 -5.21 14.66 1.25
C THR A 120 -4.25 13.90 2.14
N ILE A 121 -3.39 13.06 1.55
CA ILE A 121 -2.47 12.20 2.29
C ILE A 121 -1.07 12.35 1.70
N ASP A 122 -0.10 12.53 2.58
CA ASP A 122 1.31 12.61 2.26
C ASP A 122 2.03 11.46 2.98
N ILE A 123 2.41 10.43 2.23
CA ILE A 123 3.20 9.33 2.74
C ILE A 123 4.67 9.78 2.82
N LEU A 124 5.16 10.01 4.01
CA LEU A 124 6.54 10.44 4.27
C LEU A 124 7.52 9.26 4.25
N ARG A 125 7.06 8.08 4.71
CA ARG A 125 7.83 6.84 4.70
C ARG A 125 6.92 5.65 4.41
N PHE A 126 7.38 4.75 3.55
CA PHE A 126 6.76 3.47 3.25
C PHE A 126 7.88 2.44 3.14
N GLU A 127 8.25 1.85 4.27
CA GLU A 127 9.45 1.03 4.37
C GLU A 127 9.11 -0.41 4.68
N SER A 128 9.74 -1.30 3.96
CA SER A 128 9.59 -2.75 4.07
C SER A 128 10.87 -3.34 4.66
N LEU A 129 10.81 -3.88 5.88
CA LEU A 129 11.90 -4.57 6.56
C LEU A 129 11.54 -6.06 6.64
N PRO A 130 12.06 -6.91 5.72
CA PRO A 130 11.71 -8.33 5.66
C PRO A 130 11.94 -9.04 6.99
N GLY A 131 10.98 -9.86 7.41
CA GLY A 131 11.01 -10.61 8.67
C GLY A 131 10.98 -9.74 9.94
N LYS A 132 10.83 -8.42 9.80
CA LYS A 132 10.84 -7.49 10.94
C LYS A 132 9.58 -6.65 10.99
N ALA A 133 9.42 -5.69 10.10
CA ALA A 133 8.34 -4.72 10.16
C ALA A 133 8.01 -4.08 8.80
N ALA A 134 6.80 -3.56 8.69
CA ALA A 134 6.41 -2.54 7.74
C ALA A 134 6.27 -1.20 8.49
N ILE A 135 6.81 -0.12 7.93
CA ILE A 135 6.72 1.22 8.52
C ILE A 135 5.98 2.13 7.53
N VAL A 136 4.88 2.72 8.00
CA VAL A 136 4.15 3.76 7.29
C VAL A 136 4.14 5.02 8.15
N ASP A 137 4.73 6.09 7.64
CA ASP A 137 4.66 7.42 8.24
C ASP A 137 3.85 8.30 7.30
N ALA A 138 2.67 8.68 7.72
CA ALA A 138 1.71 9.42 6.91
C ALA A 138 1.25 10.69 7.62
N ARG A 139 1.12 11.77 6.88
CA ARG A 139 0.48 13.02 7.27
C ARG A 139 -0.78 13.20 6.43
N TRP A 140 -1.83 13.73 7.02
CA TRP A 140 -3.07 14.02 6.31
C TRP A 140 -3.65 15.37 6.70
N THR A 141 -4.48 15.87 5.79
CA THR A 141 -5.35 17.01 6.04
C THR A 141 -6.76 16.67 5.60
N VAL A 142 -7.72 16.90 6.47
CA VAL A 142 -9.15 16.83 6.18
C VAL A 142 -9.67 18.25 6.09
N ARG A 143 -10.33 18.62 4.97
CA ARG A 143 -10.93 19.94 4.76
C ARG A 143 -12.43 19.79 4.55
N SER A 144 -13.20 20.52 5.33
CA SER A 144 -14.63 20.66 5.11
C SER A 144 -14.87 21.60 3.91
N THR A 145 -15.73 21.19 2.99
CA THR A 145 -16.07 22.02 1.81
C THR A 145 -17.15 23.06 2.12
N LYS A 146 -17.85 22.90 3.27
CA LYS A 146 -18.94 23.78 3.68
C LYS A 146 -18.43 25.06 4.37
N ASP A 147 -17.49 24.93 5.28
CA ASP A 147 -17.05 26.02 6.15
C ASP A 147 -15.52 26.21 6.14
N GLU A 148 -14.84 25.53 5.21
CA GLU A 148 -13.40 25.60 4.97
C GLU A 148 -12.52 25.22 6.19
N LYS A 149 -13.11 24.71 7.27
CA LYS A 149 -12.35 24.22 8.42
C LYS A 149 -11.45 23.07 8.02
N THR A 150 -10.30 22.99 8.67
CA THR A 150 -9.32 21.94 8.43
C THR A 150 -8.96 21.21 9.73
N GLY A 151 -8.89 19.90 9.64
CA GLY A 151 -8.28 19.04 10.64
C GLY A 151 -7.05 18.35 10.02
N SER A 152 -5.98 18.19 10.77
CA SER A 152 -4.79 17.53 10.28
C SER A 152 -4.22 16.58 11.32
N GLY A 153 -3.41 15.62 10.87
CA GLY A 153 -2.72 14.70 11.74
C GLY A 153 -1.51 14.06 11.07
N ARG A 154 -0.76 13.34 11.86
CA ARG A 154 0.37 12.50 11.43
C ARG A 154 0.41 11.25 12.27
N ALA A 155 0.70 10.12 11.64
CA ALA A 155 0.94 8.86 12.30
C ALA A 155 2.17 8.18 11.70
N LYS A 156 3.05 7.71 12.58
CA LYS A 156 4.12 6.78 12.23
C LYS A 156 3.76 5.43 12.82
N ILE A 157 3.36 4.51 11.96
CA ILE A 157 2.96 3.15 12.33
C ILE A 157 4.10 2.20 12.00
N THR A 158 4.40 1.31 12.93
CA THR A 158 5.34 0.20 12.74
C THR A 158 4.60 -1.10 13.02
N GLU A 159 4.33 -1.87 11.98
CA GLU A 159 3.66 -3.15 12.05
C GLU A 159 4.65 -4.29 11.98
N THR A 160 4.59 -5.20 12.93
CA THR A 160 5.45 -6.38 12.95
C THR A 160 5.07 -7.35 11.84
N VAL A 161 6.06 -7.85 11.12
CA VAL A 161 5.91 -8.97 10.18
C VAL A 161 5.83 -10.26 11.00
N ARG A 162 4.73 -11.02 10.87
CA ARG A 162 4.40 -12.16 11.74
C ARG A 162 4.91 -13.49 11.22
N ALA A 163 5.27 -13.54 9.92
CA ALA A 163 5.85 -14.72 9.27
C ALA A 163 6.83 -14.27 8.18
N GLU A 164 7.61 -15.19 7.66
CA GLU A 164 8.55 -14.89 6.59
C GLU A 164 7.87 -14.69 5.24
N GLY A 165 8.53 -13.93 4.37
CA GLY A 165 8.15 -13.73 2.98
C GLY A 165 7.35 -12.44 2.71
N TYR A 166 7.21 -12.17 1.43
CA TYR A 166 6.54 -10.96 0.94
C TYR A 166 5.02 -10.92 1.23
N PRO A 167 4.27 -12.05 1.22
CA PRO A 167 2.85 -12.01 1.58
C PRO A 167 2.61 -11.38 2.95
N GLU A 168 3.39 -11.78 3.97
CA GLU A 168 3.21 -11.24 5.31
C GLU A 168 3.75 -9.81 5.45
N LEU A 169 4.79 -9.47 4.71
CA LEU A 169 5.29 -8.09 4.64
C LEU A 169 4.21 -7.15 4.06
N VAL A 170 3.50 -7.58 3.02
CA VAL A 170 2.38 -6.84 2.42
C VAL A 170 1.18 -6.77 3.37
N ALA A 171 0.89 -7.87 4.09
CA ALA A 171 -0.14 -7.87 5.13
C ALA A 171 0.19 -6.90 6.27
N ALA A 172 1.46 -6.76 6.64
CA ALA A 172 1.90 -5.76 7.62
C ALA A 172 1.70 -4.32 7.11
N HIS A 173 1.95 -4.03 5.84
CA HIS A 173 1.60 -2.75 5.23
C HIS A 173 0.09 -2.47 5.25
N SER A 174 -0.72 -3.50 4.97
CA SER A 174 -2.19 -3.39 5.04
C SER A 174 -2.65 -3.01 6.44
N ARG A 175 -2.15 -3.68 7.49
CA ARG A 175 -2.45 -3.34 8.89
C ARG A 175 -1.95 -1.94 9.29
N ALA A 176 -0.80 -1.51 8.78
CA ALA A 176 -0.32 -0.16 9.02
C ALA A 176 -1.24 0.90 8.41
N LEU A 177 -1.72 0.68 7.18
CA LEU A 177 -2.69 1.56 6.52
C LEU A 177 -4.05 1.54 7.22
N GLU A 178 -4.49 0.40 7.77
CA GLU A 178 -5.68 0.31 8.61
C GLU A 178 -5.59 1.26 9.80
N GLN A 179 -4.46 1.27 10.52
CA GLN A 179 -4.25 2.16 11.66
C GLN A 179 -4.20 3.64 11.26
N VAL A 180 -3.54 3.96 10.14
CA VAL A 180 -3.54 5.33 9.57
C VAL A 180 -4.98 5.75 9.24
N SER A 181 -5.75 4.89 8.57
CA SER A 181 -7.15 5.14 8.22
C SER A 181 -8.01 5.36 9.48
N GLY A 182 -7.77 4.60 10.55
CA GLY A 182 -8.45 4.79 11.83
C GLY A 182 -8.20 6.15 12.47
N GLN A 183 -7.00 6.71 12.30
CA GLN A 183 -6.69 8.06 12.77
C GLN A 183 -7.32 9.15 11.88
N ILE A 184 -7.34 8.94 10.56
CA ILE A 184 -8.06 9.82 9.63
C ILE A 184 -9.56 9.81 9.97
N ALA A 185 -10.15 8.62 10.20
CA ALA A 185 -11.55 8.48 10.59
C ALA A 185 -11.89 9.25 11.87
N ARG A 186 -11.00 9.26 12.87
CA ARG A 186 -11.17 10.10 14.07
C ARG A 186 -11.19 11.59 13.72
N THR A 187 -10.24 12.06 12.93
CA THR A 187 -10.20 13.46 12.47
C THR A 187 -11.52 13.86 11.76
N VAL A 188 -12.05 13.00 10.90
CA VAL A 188 -13.33 13.25 10.20
C VAL A 188 -14.49 13.33 11.23
N ARG A 189 -14.58 12.39 12.17
CA ARG A 189 -15.63 12.39 13.19
C ARG A 189 -15.58 13.64 14.07
N ASP A 190 -14.39 14.04 14.51
CA ASP A 190 -14.19 15.22 15.35
C ASP A 190 -14.67 16.50 14.63
N MET A 191 -14.34 16.60 13.34
CA MET A 191 -14.82 17.71 12.51
C MET A 191 -16.33 17.67 12.25
N ALA A 192 -16.90 16.47 12.03
CA ALA A 192 -18.33 16.30 11.79
C ALA A 192 -19.16 16.49 13.05
N GLY A 193 -18.63 16.14 14.22
CA GLY A 193 -19.26 16.33 15.53
C GLY A 193 -19.13 17.73 16.10
N SER A 194 -18.17 18.51 15.63
CA SER A 194 -17.97 19.92 16.00
C SER A 194 -19.00 20.82 15.31
N LYS A 195 -20.31 20.62 15.62
CA LYS A 195 -21.33 21.59 15.22
C LYS A 195 -21.07 22.91 15.94
N PRO A 196 -21.25 24.10 15.24
CA PRO A 196 -21.18 25.40 15.88
C PRO A 196 -22.24 25.57 16.94
#